data_bd810ab32b3f945902629177ad9dac48
#
_entry.id   bd810ab32b3f945902629177ad9dac48
#
_cell.length_a   1.000
_cell.length_b   1.000
_cell.length_c   1.000
_cell.angle_alpha   90.00
_cell.angle_beta   90.00
_cell.angle_gamma   90.00
#
_symmetry.space_group_name_H-M   'P 1'
#
loop_
_entity.id
_entity.type
_entity.pdbx_description
1 polymer ?
#
loop_
_entity_poly.entity_id
_entity_poly.type
_entity_poly.pdbx_seq_one_letter_code
_entity_poly.pdbx_strand_id
1 'polypeptide(L)'
;SNVLAHEGAAEGVHSNAILPSAETRLAEGRDTSMFPDMRAELVAPMVAWLCHESCPVNGEMLVALAGRIARAYISETVGVYQPDWSIEQVAERWAEIGETKGAVTFPPLPSGFNDHLGYSFAMARAGGAK
;
A
#
# COMPACT_ATOMS: atom_id res chain seq x y z
N SER A 1 1.92 6.39 -7.69
CA SER A 1 1.27 5.55 -8.73
C SER A 1 -0.24 5.68 -8.72
N ASN A 2 -0.90 5.82 -7.57
CA ASN A 2 -2.38 5.91 -7.51
C ASN A 2 -2.95 7.13 -8.26
N VAL A 3 -2.29 8.28 -8.18
CA VAL A 3 -2.70 9.47 -8.95
C VAL A 3 -2.63 9.19 -10.46
N LEU A 4 -1.51 8.63 -10.94
CA LEU A 4 -1.36 8.26 -12.34
C LEU A 4 -2.37 7.20 -12.78
N ALA A 5 -2.66 6.23 -11.92
CA ALA A 5 -3.66 5.20 -12.18
C ALA A 5 -5.07 5.80 -12.31
N HIS A 6 -5.39 6.80 -11.47
CA HIS A 6 -6.68 7.47 -11.49
C HIS A 6 -6.83 8.38 -12.72
N GLU A 7 -5.88 9.27 -12.93
CA GLU A 7 -5.92 10.26 -14.02
C GLU A 7 -5.78 9.59 -15.39
N GLY A 8 -4.96 8.54 -15.50
CA GLY A 8 -4.73 7.83 -16.75
C GLY A 8 -5.82 6.83 -17.14
N ALA A 9 -6.72 6.47 -16.21
CA ALA A 9 -7.71 5.41 -16.45
C ALA A 9 -8.64 5.73 -17.64
N ALA A 10 -9.03 6.98 -17.80
CA ALA A 10 -9.88 7.42 -18.90
C ALA A 10 -9.21 7.28 -20.28
N GLU A 11 -7.89 7.31 -20.30
CA GLU A 11 -7.06 7.16 -21.50
C GLU A 11 -6.52 5.73 -21.69
N GLY A 12 -7.00 4.78 -20.87
CA GLY A 12 -6.53 3.39 -20.89
C GLY A 12 -5.11 3.19 -20.35
N VAL A 13 -4.58 4.15 -19.61
CA VAL A 13 -3.26 4.06 -18.96
C VAL A 13 -3.39 3.40 -17.59
N HIS A 14 -2.68 2.31 -17.39
CA HIS A 14 -2.57 1.63 -16.10
C HIS A 14 -1.24 1.97 -15.41
N SER A 15 -1.29 2.19 -14.12
CA SER A 15 -0.10 2.45 -13.30
C SER A 15 -0.14 1.58 -12.04
N ASN A 16 0.76 0.62 -11.97
CA ASN A 16 0.91 -0.28 -10.84
C ASN A 16 2.32 -0.17 -10.25
N ALA A 17 2.48 -0.56 -9.00
CA ALA A 17 3.77 -0.65 -8.34
C ALA A 17 4.11 -2.12 -8.03
N ILE A 18 5.39 -2.47 -8.11
CA ILE A 18 5.86 -3.75 -7.62
C ILE A 18 6.84 -3.57 -6.47
N LEU A 19 6.82 -4.50 -5.54
CA LEU A 19 7.76 -4.68 -4.45
C LEU A 19 8.55 -5.98 -4.74
N PRO A 20 9.56 -5.91 -5.61
CA PRO A 20 10.31 -7.08 -6.01
C PRO A 20 11.46 -7.34 -5.06
N SER A 21 11.85 -8.60 -4.91
CA SER A 21 13.16 -8.94 -4.39
C SER A 21 13.71 -10.14 -5.16
N ALA A 22 14.93 -9.97 -5.65
CA ALA A 22 15.64 -10.99 -6.39
C ALA A 22 17.14 -10.85 -6.17
N GLU A 23 17.85 -11.96 -6.28
CA GLU A 23 19.30 -11.96 -6.36
C GLU A 23 19.73 -11.48 -7.74
N THR A 24 20.54 -10.44 -7.77
CA THR A 24 21.04 -9.80 -8.98
C THR A 24 22.53 -9.50 -8.81
N ARG A 25 23.17 -8.99 -9.84
CA ARG A 25 24.56 -8.53 -9.76
C ARG A 25 24.85 -7.53 -8.62
N LEU A 26 23.83 -6.85 -8.10
CA LEU A 26 23.96 -6.00 -6.93
C LEU A 26 24.21 -6.77 -5.62
N ALA A 27 23.93 -8.05 -5.61
CA ALA A 27 24.20 -8.95 -4.49
C ALA A 27 25.56 -9.67 -4.61
N GLU A 28 26.32 -9.42 -5.67
CA GLU A 28 27.62 -10.04 -5.88
C GLU A 28 28.56 -9.77 -4.69
N GLY A 29 29.18 -10.83 -4.19
CA GLY A 29 30.04 -10.76 -3.01
C GLY A 29 29.31 -10.82 -1.66
N ARG A 30 28.00 -10.91 -1.62
CA ARG A 30 27.24 -11.17 -0.40
C ARG A 30 27.01 -12.67 -0.20
N ASP A 31 27.06 -13.12 1.03
CA ASP A 31 26.65 -14.49 1.36
C ASP A 31 25.12 -14.57 1.35
N THR A 32 24.59 -15.22 0.35
CA THR A 32 23.14 -15.45 0.17
C THR A 32 22.75 -16.90 0.46
N SER A 33 23.65 -17.71 1.00
CA SER A 33 23.45 -19.15 1.24
C SER A 33 22.26 -19.47 2.18
N MET A 34 21.85 -18.51 3.00
CA MET A 34 20.71 -18.61 3.90
C MET A 34 19.36 -18.33 3.20
N PHE A 35 19.38 -17.80 1.99
CA PHE A 35 18.16 -17.44 1.28
C PHE A 35 17.67 -18.60 0.41
N PRO A 36 16.37 -18.71 0.16
CA PRO A 36 15.84 -19.61 -0.84
C PRO A 36 16.25 -19.14 -2.25
N ASP A 37 15.86 -19.88 -3.28
CA ASP A 37 16.04 -19.46 -4.67
C ASP A 37 15.36 -18.09 -4.89
N MET A 38 16.17 -17.09 -5.21
CA MET A 38 15.76 -15.71 -5.43
C MET A 38 16.17 -15.19 -6.81
N ARG A 39 16.32 -16.08 -7.79
CA ARG A 39 16.64 -15.67 -9.16
C ARG A 39 15.59 -14.69 -9.73
N ALA A 40 16.01 -13.78 -10.58
CA ALA A 40 15.18 -12.73 -11.15
C ALA A 40 14.00 -13.27 -11.99
N GLU A 41 14.14 -14.46 -12.56
CA GLU A 41 13.11 -15.16 -13.33
C GLU A 41 11.85 -15.47 -12.49
N LEU A 42 11.94 -15.47 -11.17
CA LEU A 42 10.78 -15.64 -10.28
C LEU A 42 9.95 -14.35 -10.12
N VAL A 43 10.49 -13.21 -10.50
CA VAL A 43 9.82 -11.90 -10.50
C VAL A 43 9.26 -11.56 -11.88
N ALA A 44 9.97 -11.92 -12.94
CA ALA A 44 9.66 -11.52 -14.30
C ALA A 44 8.21 -11.82 -14.77
N PRO A 45 7.60 -12.98 -14.46
CA PRO A 45 6.23 -13.27 -14.90
C PRO A 45 5.18 -12.28 -14.37
N MET A 46 5.34 -11.78 -13.12
CA MET A 46 4.46 -10.77 -12.57
C MET A 46 4.56 -9.46 -13.34
N VAL A 47 5.79 -9.01 -13.63
CA VAL A 47 6.02 -7.78 -14.39
C VAL A 47 5.45 -7.92 -15.81
N ALA A 48 5.73 -9.04 -16.47
CA ALA A 48 5.22 -9.30 -17.81
C ALA A 48 3.68 -9.30 -17.86
N TRP A 49 3.04 -9.90 -16.85
CA TRP A 49 1.58 -9.88 -16.78
C TRP A 49 1.01 -8.48 -16.56
N LEU A 50 1.63 -7.65 -15.72
CA LEU A 50 1.19 -6.27 -15.51
C LEU A 50 1.31 -5.39 -16.78
N CYS A 51 2.21 -5.77 -17.69
CA CYS A 51 2.39 -5.11 -18.97
C CYS A 51 1.53 -5.74 -20.10
N HIS A 52 0.80 -6.80 -19.82
CA HIS A 52 0.01 -7.50 -20.84
C HIS A 52 -1.29 -6.76 -21.12
N GLU A 53 -1.70 -6.72 -22.39
CA GLU A 53 -2.91 -6.02 -22.85
C GLU A 53 -4.20 -6.48 -22.17
N SER A 54 -4.26 -7.75 -21.75
CA SER A 54 -5.40 -8.31 -21.02
C SER A 54 -5.37 -8.09 -19.51
N CYS A 55 -4.35 -7.39 -18.98
CA CYS A 55 -4.24 -7.14 -17.56
C CYS A 55 -5.22 -6.05 -17.11
N PRO A 56 -6.22 -6.36 -16.28
CA PRO A 56 -7.21 -5.37 -15.83
C PRO A 56 -6.73 -4.59 -14.59
N VAL A 57 -5.53 -4.87 -14.10
CA VAL A 57 -5.05 -4.33 -12.82
C VAL A 57 -4.57 -2.91 -12.99
N ASN A 58 -5.07 -2.01 -12.14
CA ASN A 58 -4.70 -0.61 -12.12
C ASN A 58 -4.69 -0.06 -10.69
N GLY A 59 -3.69 0.71 -10.34
CA GLY A 59 -3.54 1.34 -9.02
C GLY A 59 -3.05 0.41 -7.91
N GLU A 60 -2.61 -0.79 -8.23
CA GLU A 60 -2.26 -1.81 -7.26
C GLU A 60 -0.76 -1.83 -6.92
N MET A 61 -0.45 -2.41 -5.78
CA MET A 61 0.90 -2.68 -5.32
C MET A 61 1.06 -4.19 -5.10
N LEU A 62 2.05 -4.78 -5.78
CA LEU A 62 2.20 -6.23 -5.84
C LEU A 62 3.59 -6.65 -5.38
N VAL A 63 3.66 -7.68 -4.57
CA VAL A 63 4.89 -8.30 -4.09
C VAL A 63 5.25 -9.45 -5.03
N ALA A 64 6.51 -9.53 -5.43
CA ALA A 64 7.07 -10.67 -6.14
C ALA A 64 8.44 -11.02 -5.55
N LEU A 65 8.53 -12.14 -4.85
CA LEU A 65 9.68 -12.54 -4.06
C LEU A 65 9.76 -14.06 -3.94
N ALA A 66 10.88 -14.67 -4.33
CA ALA A 66 11.14 -16.10 -4.16
C ALA A 66 9.97 -17.00 -4.63
N GLY A 67 9.36 -16.67 -5.77
CA GLY A 67 8.21 -17.39 -6.31
C GLY A 67 6.87 -17.06 -5.66
N ARG A 68 6.84 -16.26 -4.59
CA ARG A 68 5.59 -15.77 -3.99
C ARG A 68 5.13 -14.50 -4.71
N ILE A 69 3.86 -14.48 -5.10
CA ILE A 69 3.17 -13.30 -5.61
C ILE A 69 2.04 -12.95 -4.66
N ALA A 70 1.94 -11.69 -4.27
CA ALA A 70 0.89 -11.21 -3.38
C ALA A 70 0.52 -9.75 -3.68
N ARG A 71 -0.69 -9.37 -3.31
CA ARG A 71 -1.11 -7.98 -3.26
C ARG A 71 -0.64 -7.36 -1.95
N ALA A 72 -0.07 -6.17 -2.02
CA ALA A 72 0.18 -5.31 -0.87
C ALA A 72 -0.81 -4.14 -0.87
N TYR A 73 -1.12 -3.63 0.30
CA TYR A 73 -2.01 -2.49 0.46
C TYR A 73 -1.61 -1.70 1.71
N ILE A 74 -2.01 -0.44 1.75
CA ILE A 74 -1.84 0.42 2.93
C ILE A 74 -3.11 0.28 3.77
N SER A 75 -2.94 0.04 5.05
CA SER A 75 -4.01 0.01 6.03
C SER A 75 -3.74 1.09 7.07
N GLU A 76 -4.77 1.77 7.50
CA GLU A 76 -4.69 2.79 8.54
C GLU A 76 -5.29 2.26 9.83
N THR A 77 -4.70 2.60 10.96
CA THR A 77 -5.31 2.34 12.26
C THR A 77 -6.62 3.13 12.38
N VAL A 78 -7.51 2.74 13.27
CA VAL A 78 -8.72 3.54 13.55
C VAL A 78 -8.33 4.95 13.97
N GLY A 79 -7.20 5.07 14.67
CA GLY A 79 -6.72 6.35 15.17
C GLY A 79 -7.56 6.92 16.31
N VAL A 80 -7.28 8.13 16.64
CA VAL A 80 -7.95 8.86 17.73
C VAL A 80 -8.38 10.24 17.21
N TYR A 81 -9.63 10.61 17.46
CA TYR A 81 -10.09 11.95 17.20
C TYR A 81 -9.95 12.84 18.44
N GLN A 82 -9.39 14.01 18.26
CA GLN A 82 -9.34 15.11 19.24
C GLN A 82 -9.36 16.43 18.47
N PRO A 83 -10.17 17.44 18.90
CA PRO A 83 -10.32 18.70 18.14
C PRO A 83 -9.03 19.50 18.08
N ASP A 84 -8.23 19.45 19.14
CA ASP A 84 -6.95 20.15 19.22
C ASP A 84 -5.89 19.20 19.74
N TRP A 85 -4.70 19.24 19.13
CA TRP A 85 -3.57 18.42 19.49
C TRP A 85 -2.37 19.27 19.90
N SER A 86 -1.75 18.94 21.05
CA SER A 86 -0.39 19.35 21.35
C SER A 86 0.60 18.24 20.99
N ILE A 87 1.88 18.57 20.90
CA ILE A 87 2.94 17.60 20.64
C ILE A 87 2.98 16.53 21.74
N GLU A 88 2.81 16.96 22.99
CA GLU A 88 2.83 16.08 24.16
C GLU A 88 1.66 15.10 24.12
N GLN A 89 0.47 15.56 23.78
CA GLN A 89 -0.71 14.71 23.65
C GLN A 89 -0.59 13.66 22.56
N VAL A 90 0.05 13.98 21.43
CA VAL A 90 0.37 12.99 20.40
C VAL A 90 1.31 11.91 20.96
N ALA A 91 2.35 12.34 21.69
CA ALA A 91 3.32 11.42 22.30
C ALA A 91 2.67 10.52 23.36
N GLU A 92 1.87 11.09 24.26
CA GLU A 92 1.16 10.36 25.31
C GLU A 92 0.17 9.31 24.75
N ARG A 93 -0.49 9.64 23.64
CA ARG A 93 -1.50 8.78 23.04
C ARG A 93 -0.99 7.92 21.87
N TRP A 94 0.34 7.87 21.64
CA TRP A 94 0.92 7.15 20.52
C TRP A 94 0.52 5.67 20.46
N ALA A 95 0.45 5.00 21.59
CA ALA A 95 0.05 3.59 21.67
C ALA A 95 -1.40 3.38 21.21
N GLU A 96 -2.31 4.30 21.54
CA GLU A 96 -3.71 4.27 21.13
C GLU A 96 -3.85 4.62 19.64
N ILE A 97 -3.12 5.64 19.18
CA ILE A 97 -3.07 6.04 17.76
C ILE A 97 -2.57 4.88 16.91
N GLY A 98 -1.57 4.14 17.38
CA GLY A 98 -0.93 3.05 16.67
C GLY A 98 -1.60 1.68 16.83
N GLU A 99 -2.71 1.56 17.57
CA GLU A 99 -3.42 0.28 17.76
C GLU A 99 -3.95 -0.26 16.44
N THR A 100 -3.45 -1.43 16.03
CA THR A 100 -3.78 -2.03 14.73
C THR A 100 -5.11 -2.76 14.70
N LYS A 101 -5.71 -3.05 15.85
CA LYS A 101 -7.01 -3.71 15.93
C LYS A 101 -8.09 -2.84 15.30
N GLY A 102 -8.79 -3.38 14.34
CA GLY A 102 -9.82 -2.65 13.60
C GLY A 102 -9.29 -1.75 12.49
N ALA A 103 -8.00 -1.88 12.12
CA ALA A 103 -7.43 -1.13 11.02
C ALA A 103 -8.28 -1.23 9.74
N VAL A 104 -8.39 -0.13 9.02
CA VAL A 104 -9.22 0.03 7.82
C VAL A 104 -8.33 0.09 6.59
N THR A 105 -8.74 -0.60 5.54
CA THR A 105 -8.08 -0.55 4.23
C THR A 105 -8.99 0.15 3.25
N PHE A 106 -8.50 1.21 2.62
CA PHE A 106 -9.22 1.91 1.58
C PHE A 106 -8.81 1.37 0.20
N PRO A 107 -9.75 1.27 -0.75
CA PRO A 107 -9.41 0.86 -2.11
C PRO A 107 -8.51 1.93 -2.76
N PRO A 108 -7.55 1.53 -3.61
CA PRO A 108 -6.69 2.50 -4.29
C PRO A 108 -7.48 3.38 -5.28
N LEU A 109 -8.50 2.83 -5.94
CA LEU A 109 -9.33 3.46 -6.96
C LEU A 109 -10.75 2.86 -6.98
N PRO A 110 -11.74 3.61 -7.52
CA PRO A 110 -11.74 5.03 -7.87
C PRO A 110 -12.01 5.96 -6.68
N SER A 111 -12.54 5.42 -5.59
CA SER A 111 -13.07 6.20 -4.46
C SER A 111 -12.10 6.37 -3.28
N GLY A 112 -10.97 5.67 -3.28
CA GLY A 112 -10.13 5.51 -2.09
C GLY A 112 -9.77 6.79 -1.34
N PHE A 113 -9.43 7.88 -2.06
CA PHE A 113 -9.15 9.16 -1.41
C PHE A 113 -10.41 9.77 -0.76
N ASN A 114 -11.55 9.71 -1.43
CA ASN A 114 -12.81 10.22 -0.90
C ASN A 114 -13.30 9.38 0.27
N ASP A 115 -13.11 8.06 0.22
CA ASP A 115 -13.45 7.15 1.32
C ASP A 115 -12.60 7.45 2.56
N HIS A 116 -11.30 7.68 2.37
CA HIS A 116 -10.37 8.09 3.43
C HIS A 116 -10.79 9.44 4.06
N LEU A 117 -11.10 10.47 3.27
CA LEU A 117 -11.61 11.74 3.76
C LEU A 117 -12.94 11.56 4.50
N GLY A 118 -13.87 10.79 3.93
CA GLY A 118 -15.18 10.52 4.52
C GLY A 118 -15.07 9.84 5.87
N TYR A 119 -14.17 8.90 6.03
CA TYR A 119 -13.89 8.23 7.29
C TYR A 119 -13.39 9.20 8.36
N SER A 120 -12.38 10.01 8.03
CA SER A 120 -11.82 11.02 8.94
C SER A 120 -12.85 12.08 9.34
N PHE A 121 -13.65 12.54 8.39
CA PHE A 121 -14.70 13.53 8.67
C PHE A 121 -15.84 12.96 9.51
N ALA A 122 -16.17 11.68 9.36
CA ALA A 122 -17.17 11.03 10.20
C ALA A 122 -16.72 10.97 11.66
N MET A 123 -15.45 10.65 11.91
CA MET A 123 -14.88 10.68 13.25
C MET A 123 -14.91 12.10 13.85
N ALA A 124 -14.54 13.12 13.08
CA ALA A 124 -14.57 14.51 13.53
C ALA A 124 -15.99 14.97 13.90
N ARG A 125 -16.99 14.63 13.09
CA ARG A 125 -18.40 14.95 13.38
C ARG A 125 -18.91 14.21 14.62
N ALA A 126 -18.58 12.94 14.78
CA ALA A 126 -18.98 12.14 15.95
C ALA A 126 -18.34 12.64 17.25
N GLY A 127 -17.07 13.06 17.19
CA GLY A 127 -16.34 13.60 18.34
C GLY A 127 -16.69 15.06 18.68
N GLY A 128 -17.14 15.84 17.69
CA GLY A 128 -17.57 17.23 17.88
C GLY A 128 -19.03 17.41 18.31
N ALA A 129 -19.82 16.33 18.37
CA ALA A 129 -21.22 16.33 18.74
C ALA A 129 -21.45 16.15 20.26
N LYS A 130 -20.63 16.83 21.09
CA LYS A 130 -20.85 16.91 22.56
C LYS A 130 -21.28 18.29 22.98
#